data_e2e0f5003a7304c03cce327317c233eb
#
_entry.id   e2e0f5003a7304c03cce327317c233eb
#
_cell.length_a   1.000
_cell.length_b   1.000
_cell.length_c   1.000
_cell.angle_alpha   90.00
_cell.angle_beta   90.00
_cell.angle_gamma   90.00
#
_symmetry.space_group_name_H-M   'P 1'
#
loop_
_entity.id
_entity.type
_entity.pdbx_description
1 polymer ?
#
loop_
_entity_poly.entity_id
_entity_poly.type
_entity_poly.pdbx_seq_one_letter_code
_entity_poly.pdbx_strand_id
1 'polypeptide(L)'
;MAVNQNFCTFLLFILLPAIHGDFENSVLDEHNRYRAKHNTPKLTLNADLSSGCASYAKEIAAKNSLDHSIGNYGENLCVRSSNPVECVKMWYDEMKDYDFKKPKFSSATGHFTQMLWRSSKEMGVGKAKSSGGLIYVVARYKPAGNVVGKFKENVLPLGGTKPECSYLIMLLWVILFLFK
;
A
#
# COMPACT_ATOMS: atom_id res chain seq x y z
N MET A 1 41.44 55.09 9.41
CA MET A 1 41.36 53.61 9.65
C MET A 1 39.97 53.15 9.20
N ALA A 2 39.91 52.49 8.08
CA ALA A 2 38.65 51.96 7.53
C ALA A 2 38.55 50.47 7.88
N VAL A 3 37.50 50.11 8.64
CA VAL A 3 37.22 48.69 8.97
C VAL A 3 36.32 48.12 7.90
N ASN A 4 36.88 47.19 7.14
CA ASN A 4 36.19 46.48 6.09
C ASN A 4 35.47 45.27 6.70
N GLN A 5 34.13 45.33 6.83
CA GLN A 5 33.31 44.20 7.28
C GLN A 5 32.79 43.42 6.08
N ASN A 6 33.47 42.33 5.75
CA ASN A 6 32.97 41.33 4.81
C ASN A 6 31.87 40.51 5.49
N PHE A 7 30.62 40.84 5.19
CA PHE A 7 29.48 39.99 5.53
C PHE A 7 29.41 38.81 4.54
N CYS A 8 29.88 37.66 4.96
CA CYS A 8 29.72 36.41 4.21
C CYS A 8 28.29 35.89 4.50
N THR A 9 27.37 36.17 3.57
CA THR A 9 25.99 35.65 3.61
C THR A 9 26.03 34.17 3.23
N PHE A 10 26.00 33.29 4.24
CA PHE A 10 25.72 31.86 4.01
C PHE A 10 24.26 31.68 3.62
N LEU A 11 24.00 31.46 2.33
CA LEU A 11 22.70 30.95 1.87
C LEU A 11 22.54 29.51 2.34
N LEU A 12 21.76 29.32 3.40
CA LEU A 12 21.33 28.00 3.85
C LEU A 12 20.28 27.47 2.86
N PHE A 13 20.70 26.64 1.91
CA PHE A 13 19.79 25.85 1.08
C PHE A 13 19.11 24.79 1.98
N ILE A 14 17.93 25.14 2.52
CA ILE A 14 17.06 24.14 3.12
C ILE A 14 16.52 23.28 1.96
N LEU A 15 17.11 22.09 1.78
CA LEU A 15 16.50 21.03 0.96
C LEU A 15 15.20 20.62 1.65
N LEU A 16 14.07 21.19 1.23
CA LEU A 16 12.76 20.67 1.58
C LEU A 16 12.66 19.24 1.02
N PRO A 17 12.47 18.21 1.85
CA PRO A 17 12.23 16.88 1.34
C PRO A 17 10.98 16.93 0.47
N ALA A 18 11.08 16.36 -0.72
CA ALA A 18 9.98 16.35 -1.67
C ALA A 18 8.73 15.70 -1.04
N ILE A 19 7.62 16.42 -1.08
CA ILE A 19 6.29 16.04 -0.55
C ILE A 19 5.75 14.70 -1.15
N HIS A 20 6.49 14.09 -2.09
CA HIS A 20 6.12 12.82 -2.71
C HIS A 20 6.17 11.61 -1.75
N GLY A 21 7.07 11.62 -0.75
CA GLY A 21 7.20 10.51 0.19
C GLY A 21 6.01 10.31 1.13
N ASP A 22 5.20 11.33 1.37
CA ASP A 22 4.06 11.26 2.30
C ASP A 22 2.89 10.44 1.71
N PHE A 23 2.52 10.67 0.45
CA PHE A 23 1.43 9.93 -0.20
C PHE A 23 1.75 8.44 -0.37
N GLU A 24 2.95 8.11 -0.86
CA GLU A 24 3.39 6.73 -1.08
C GLU A 24 3.44 5.95 0.23
N ASN A 25 4.01 6.55 1.28
CA ASN A 25 4.06 5.97 2.61
C ASN A 25 2.66 5.79 3.21
N SER A 26 1.78 6.78 3.08
CA SER A 26 0.39 6.69 3.57
C SER A 26 -0.37 5.55 2.91
N VAL A 27 -0.20 5.36 1.59
CA VAL A 27 -0.81 4.25 0.85
C VAL A 27 -0.21 2.91 1.28
N LEU A 28 1.12 2.82 1.45
CA LEU A 28 1.79 1.62 1.94
C LEU A 28 1.32 1.24 3.34
N ASP A 29 1.27 2.20 4.26
CA ASP A 29 0.86 1.96 5.65
C ASP A 29 -0.58 1.45 5.72
N GLU A 30 -1.47 2.04 4.91
CA GLU A 30 -2.86 1.59 4.85
C GLU A 30 -2.99 0.18 4.25
N HIS A 31 -2.21 -0.16 3.20
CA HIS A 31 -2.11 -1.53 2.71
C HIS A 31 -1.65 -2.49 3.79
N ASN A 32 -0.58 -2.15 4.48
CA ASN A 32 0.01 -3.00 5.51
C ASN A 32 -0.89 -3.14 6.74
N ARG A 33 -1.67 -2.13 7.07
CA ARG A 33 -2.71 -2.19 8.09
C ARG A 33 -3.79 -3.22 7.75
N TYR A 34 -4.25 -3.26 6.50
CA TYR A 34 -5.22 -4.27 6.05
C TYR A 34 -4.58 -5.66 5.95
N ARG A 35 -3.38 -5.77 5.40
CA ARG A 35 -2.65 -7.05 5.29
C ARG A 35 -2.42 -7.69 6.65
N ALA A 36 -2.12 -6.90 7.67
CA ALA A 36 -1.98 -7.41 9.05
C ALA A 36 -3.24 -8.06 9.58
N LYS A 37 -4.44 -7.55 9.26
CA LYS A 37 -5.72 -8.16 9.66
C LYS A 37 -5.92 -9.57 9.10
N HIS A 38 -5.24 -9.90 8.01
CA HIS A 38 -5.29 -11.20 7.33
C HIS A 38 -4.03 -12.04 7.56
N ASN A 39 -3.20 -11.71 8.55
CA ASN A 39 -1.90 -12.37 8.80
C ASN A 39 -1.02 -12.47 7.53
N THR A 40 -1.11 -11.47 6.68
CA THR A 40 -0.36 -11.38 5.43
C THR A 40 0.90 -10.52 5.63
N PRO A 41 2.08 -10.94 5.16
CA PRO A 41 3.32 -10.18 5.31
C PRO A 41 3.22 -8.78 4.74
N LYS A 42 3.93 -7.82 5.35
CA LYS A 42 3.98 -6.44 4.88
C LYS A 42 4.59 -6.34 3.47
N LEU A 43 4.10 -5.36 2.71
CA LEU A 43 4.74 -4.88 1.49
C LEU A 43 5.80 -3.84 1.84
N THR A 44 6.75 -3.66 0.92
CA THR A 44 7.72 -2.55 0.92
C THR A 44 7.56 -1.70 -0.33
N LEU A 45 7.93 -0.42 -0.26
CA LEU A 45 7.93 0.44 -1.45
C LEU A 45 9.10 0.07 -2.38
N ASN A 46 8.80 0.09 -3.67
CA ASN A 46 9.78 -0.04 -4.74
C ASN A 46 9.72 1.24 -5.60
N ALA A 47 10.82 1.98 -5.64
CA ALA A 47 10.90 3.29 -6.29
C ALA A 47 10.65 3.21 -7.81
N ASP A 48 11.13 2.16 -8.47
CA ASP A 48 10.94 1.98 -9.92
C ASP A 48 9.47 1.72 -10.24
N LEU A 49 8.80 0.88 -9.41
CA LEU A 49 7.36 0.68 -9.54
C LEU A 49 6.60 1.99 -9.32
N SER A 50 6.96 2.77 -8.29
CA SER A 50 6.30 4.06 -8.00
C SER A 50 6.48 5.05 -9.16
N SER A 51 7.68 5.15 -9.71
CA SER A 51 7.95 5.99 -10.89
C SER A 51 7.07 5.57 -12.08
N GLY A 52 6.99 4.26 -12.36
CA GLY A 52 6.10 3.72 -13.39
C GLY A 52 4.62 3.99 -13.12
N CYS A 53 4.18 3.89 -11.85
CA CYS A 53 2.81 4.23 -11.45
C CYS A 53 2.50 5.72 -11.66
N ALA A 54 3.42 6.62 -11.28
CA ALA A 54 3.25 8.06 -11.46
C ALA A 54 3.16 8.45 -12.94
N SER A 55 3.96 7.81 -13.79
CA SER A 55 3.94 8.02 -15.24
C SER A 55 2.62 7.54 -15.84
N TYR A 56 2.17 6.34 -15.48
CA TYR A 56 0.92 5.78 -15.98
C TYR A 56 -0.30 6.53 -15.45
N ALA A 57 -0.27 6.98 -14.20
CA ALA A 57 -1.34 7.82 -13.65
C ALA A 57 -1.56 9.11 -14.46
N LYS A 58 -0.48 9.75 -14.95
CA LYS A 58 -0.56 10.92 -15.85
C LYS A 58 -1.23 10.56 -17.17
N GLU A 59 -0.89 9.40 -17.73
CA GLU A 59 -1.45 8.94 -19.00
C GLU A 59 -2.96 8.72 -18.90
N ILE A 60 -3.42 7.94 -17.91
CA ILE A 60 -4.86 7.66 -17.73
C ILE A 60 -5.64 8.89 -17.28
N ALA A 61 -5.04 9.80 -16.51
CA ALA A 61 -5.64 11.07 -16.14
C ALA A 61 -5.86 11.99 -17.37
N ALA A 62 -4.92 12.02 -18.30
CA ALA A 62 -5.05 12.78 -19.55
C ALA A 62 -6.13 12.21 -20.48
N LYS A 63 -6.31 10.89 -20.49
CA LYS A 63 -7.31 10.18 -21.28
C LYS A 63 -8.67 10.11 -20.58
N ASN A 64 -8.78 10.45 -19.31
CA ASN A 64 -9.95 10.21 -18.45
C ASN A 64 -10.44 8.75 -18.53
N SER A 65 -9.52 7.77 -18.54
CA SER A 65 -9.82 6.34 -18.59
C SER A 65 -9.23 5.61 -17.39
N LEU A 66 -9.77 4.41 -17.09
CA LEU A 66 -9.27 3.49 -16.07
C LEU A 66 -8.84 2.16 -16.72
N ASP A 67 -8.25 2.23 -17.89
CA ASP A 67 -7.73 1.04 -18.57
C ASP A 67 -6.47 0.55 -17.87
N HIS A 68 -6.35 -0.78 -17.72
CA HIS A 68 -5.14 -1.39 -17.17
C HIS A 68 -3.97 -1.30 -18.15
N SER A 69 -2.77 -1.11 -17.59
CA SER A 69 -1.54 -1.21 -18.36
C SER A 69 -1.12 -2.66 -18.56
N ILE A 70 -0.22 -2.88 -19.52
CA ILE A 70 0.39 -4.20 -19.76
C ILE A 70 1.77 -4.22 -19.11
N GLY A 71 2.05 -5.26 -18.29
CA GLY A 71 3.35 -5.41 -17.64
C GLY A 71 3.43 -6.65 -16.76
N ASN A 72 4.64 -6.94 -16.28
CA ASN A 72 4.89 -8.05 -15.36
C ASN A 72 4.71 -7.60 -13.90
N TYR A 73 3.49 -7.20 -13.56
CA TYR A 73 3.08 -6.75 -12.22
C TYR A 73 1.57 -6.91 -12.08
N GLY A 74 1.08 -6.99 -10.85
CA GLY A 74 -0.33 -6.76 -10.57
C GLY A 74 -0.63 -5.26 -10.51
N GLU A 75 -1.86 -4.85 -10.80
CA GLU A 75 -2.22 -3.44 -10.84
C GLU A 75 -3.61 -3.19 -10.30
N ASN A 76 -3.74 -2.18 -9.43
CA ASN A 76 -5.02 -1.62 -8.99
C ASN A 76 -5.12 -0.19 -9.47
N LEU A 77 -6.29 0.20 -9.97
CA LEU A 77 -6.61 1.55 -10.43
C LEU A 77 -7.76 2.12 -9.62
N CYS A 78 -7.75 3.44 -9.44
CA CYS A 78 -8.81 4.15 -8.73
C CYS A 78 -8.87 5.59 -9.21
N VAL A 79 -10.08 6.17 -9.21
CA VAL A 79 -10.29 7.61 -9.44
C VAL A 79 -11.07 8.22 -8.28
N ARG A 80 -10.65 9.41 -7.84
CA ARG A 80 -11.26 10.15 -6.73
C ARG A 80 -11.37 11.64 -7.04
N SER A 81 -12.34 12.30 -6.46
CA SER A 81 -12.42 13.78 -6.47
C SER A 81 -11.52 14.41 -5.39
N SER A 82 -11.27 13.68 -4.31
CA SER A 82 -10.45 14.10 -3.16
C SER A 82 -9.85 12.88 -2.48
N ASN A 83 -8.93 13.09 -1.52
CA ASN A 83 -8.31 12.06 -0.66
C ASN A 83 -7.93 10.76 -1.39
N PRO A 84 -6.86 10.76 -2.19
CA PRO A 84 -6.46 9.60 -3.00
C PRO A 84 -6.06 8.37 -2.16
N VAL A 85 -5.73 8.52 -0.87
CA VAL A 85 -5.41 7.39 0.01
C VAL A 85 -6.64 6.51 0.27
N GLU A 86 -7.85 7.07 0.18
CA GLU A 86 -9.08 6.30 0.33
C GLU A 86 -9.29 5.23 -0.75
N CYS A 87 -8.56 5.27 -1.86
CA CYS A 87 -8.55 4.18 -2.84
C CYS A 87 -8.26 2.83 -2.17
N VAL A 88 -7.34 2.81 -1.20
CA VAL A 88 -6.98 1.58 -0.48
C VAL A 88 -8.17 0.99 0.26
N LYS A 89 -8.95 1.85 0.92
CA LYS A 89 -10.18 1.41 1.59
C LYS A 89 -11.22 0.91 0.58
N MET A 90 -11.39 1.58 -0.55
CA MET A 90 -12.34 1.15 -1.59
C MET A 90 -11.99 -0.24 -2.12
N TRP A 91 -10.72 -0.49 -2.42
CA TRP A 91 -10.24 -1.81 -2.85
C TRP A 91 -10.44 -2.87 -1.76
N TYR A 92 -10.22 -2.50 -0.49
CA TYR A 92 -10.42 -3.43 0.62
C TYR A 92 -11.89 -3.75 0.87
N ASP A 93 -12.80 -2.80 0.69
CA ASP A 93 -14.23 -2.97 0.92
C ASP A 93 -14.88 -4.01 -0.03
N GLU A 94 -14.22 -4.36 -1.15
CA GLU A 94 -14.61 -5.48 -2.01
C GLU A 94 -14.60 -6.84 -1.27
N MET A 95 -13.95 -6.91 -0.09
CA MET A 95 -13.95 -8.09 0.77
C MET A 95 -15.35 -8.62 1.06
N LYS A 96 -16.35 -7.75 1.15
CA LYS A 96 -17.75 -8.11 1.43
C LYS A 96 -18.34 -9.07 0.39
N ASP A 97 -17.81 -9.02 -0.84
CA ASP A 97 -18.26 -9.80 -1.98
C ASP A 97 -17.35 -11.01 -2.26
N TYR A 98 -16.28 -11.21 -1.45
CA TYR A 98 -15.32 -12.30 -1.63
C TYR A 98 -15.69 -13.55 -0.83
N ASP A 99 -15.86 -14.68 -1.53
CA ASP A 99 -16.14 -15.98 -0.88
C ASP A 99 -14.84 -16.72 -0.54
N PHE A 100 -14.42 -16.66 0.73
CA PHE A 100 -13.25 -17.38 1.23
C PHE A 100 -13.38 -18.90 1.21
N LYS A 101 -14.62 -19.44 1.08
CA LYS A 101 -14.84 -20.90 0.96
C LYS A 101 -14.66 -21.38 -0.48
N LYS A 102 -14.82 -20.50 -1.45
CA LYS A 102 -14.65 -20.76 -2.87
C LYS A 102 -13.69 -19.75 -3.51
N PRO A 103 -12.41 -19.74 -3.08
CA PRO A 103 -11.46 -18.69 -3.44
C PRO A 103 -11.12 -18.75 -4.92
N LYS A 104 -11.51 -17.72 -5.66
CA LYS A 104 -11.26 -17.58 -7.11
C LYS A 104 -11.25 -16.10 -7.51
N PHE A 105 -10.80 -15.84 -8.73
CA PHE A 105 -10.89 -14.51 -9.32
C PHE A 105 -12.34 -14.09 -9.58
N SER A 106 -12.63 -12.84 -9.30
CA SER A 106 -13.81 -12.13 -9.74
C SER A 106 -13.43 -10.66 -10.02
N SER A 107 -13.99 -10.05 -11.05
CA SER A 107 -13.79 -8.64 -11.33
C SER A 107 -14.30 -7.73 -10.19
N ALA A 108 -15.32 -8.19 -9.46
CA ALA A 108 -15.87 -7.47 -8.31
C ALA A 108 -14.97 -7.51 -7.06
N THR A 109 -13.94 -8.34 -7.04
CA THR A 109 -13.05 -8.52 -5.87
C THR A 109 -11.57 -8.51 -6.24
N GLY A 110 -11.24 -8.13 -7.48
CA GLY A 110 -9.90 -8.18 -8.02
C GLY A 110 -8.91 -7.24 -7.32
N HIS A 111 -9.36 -6.06 -6.92
CA HIS A 111 -8.52 -5.11 -6.20
C HIS A 111 -8.24 -5.61 -4.78
N PHE A 112 -9.24 -6.10 -4.08
CA PHE A 112 -9.10 -6.69 -2.75
C PHE A 112 -8.12 -7.85 -2.74
N THR A 113 -8.29 -8.81 -3.66
CA THR A 113 -7.44 -10.00 -3.71
C THR A 113 -5.99 -9.66 -4.07
N GLN A 114 -5.78 -8.67 -4.95
CA GLN A 114 -4.44 -8.17 -5.27
C GLN A 114 -3.77 -7.50 -4.07
N MET A 115 -4.47 -6.63 -3.34
CA MET A 115 -3.94 -5.99 -2.12
C MET A 115 -3.44 -7.00 -1.10
N LEU A 116 -4.21 -8.08 -0.90
CA LEU A 116 -3.94 -9.09 0.11
C LEU A 116 -3.07 -10.22 -0.40
N TRP A 117 -2.68 -10.21 -1.67
CA TRP A 117 -1.90 -11.30 -2.25
C TRP A 117 -0.61 -11.57 -1.48
N ARG A 118 -0.57 -12.70 -0.77
CA ARG A 118 0.50 -13.02 0.19
C ARG A 118 1.88 -13.09 -0.46
N SER A 119 1.95 -13.57 -1.70
CA SER A 119 3.21 -13.71 -2.44
C SER A 119 3.74 -12.37 -2.97
N SER A 120 2.92 -11.31 -3.07
CA SER A 120 3.41 -9.97 -3.37
C SER A 120 4.26 -9.45 -2.21
N LYS A 121 5.42 -8.87 -2.53
CA LYS A 121 6.42 -8.39 -1.56
C LYS A 121 6.63 -6.90 -1.66
N GLU A 122 6.52 -6.35 -2.85
CA GLU A 122 6.78 -4.96 -3.14
C GLU A 122 5.57 -4.31 -3.79
N MET A 123 5.45 -3.03 -3.58
CA MET A 123 4.48 -2.20 -4.29
C MET A 123 5.09 -0.87 -4.70
N GLY A 124 4.54 -0.30 -5.73
CA GLY A 124 4.71 1.11 -6.07
C GLY A 124 3.35 1.76 -6.20
N VAL A 125 3.29 3.08 -5.99
CA VAL A 125 2.06 3.85 -6.16
C VAL A 125 2.37 5.22 -6.72
N GLY A 126 1.47 5.71 -7.57
CA GLY A 126 1.53 7.05 -8.14
C GLY A 126 0.15 7.63 -8.32
N LYS A 127 0.09 8.95 -8.41
CA LYS A 127 -1.16 9.68 -8.68
C LYS A 127 -0.93 10.81 -9.66
N ALA A 128 -2.00 11.18 -10.37
CA ALA A 128 -2.04 12.38 -11.20
C ALA A 128 -3.45 12.98 -11.19
N LYS A 129 -3.53 14.28 -11.42
CA LYS A 129 -4.80 15.00 -11.50
C LYS A 129 -5.15 15.27 -12.97
N SER A 130 -6.38 14.95 -13.38
CA SER A 130 -6.87 15.29 -14.72
C SER A 130 -7.21 16.79 -14.82
N SER A 131 -7.42 17.27 -16.04
CA SER A 131 -7.88 18.64 -16.28
C SER A 131 -9.23 18.95 -15.63
N GLY A 132 -10.09 17.93 -15.48
CA GLY A 132 -11.36 18.02 -14.77
C GLY A 132 -11.27 17.95 -13.26
N GLY A 133 -10.05 17.87 -12.69
CA GLY A 133 -9.82 17.89 -11.24
C GLY A 133 -9.86 16.53 -10.55
N LEU A 134 -10.19 15.44 -11.27
CA LEU A 134 -10.18 14.09 -10.70
C LEU A 134 -8.75 13.57 -10.50
N ILE A 135 -8.54 12.84 -9.42
CA ILE A 135 -7.25 12.24 -9.05
C ILE A 135 -7.27 10.77 -9.43
N TYR A 136 -6.38 10.39 -10.32
CA TYR A 136 -6.15 9.02 -10.76
C TYR A 136 -5.03 8.42 -9.94
N VAL A 137 -5.25 7.24 -9.37
CA VAL A 137 -4.30 6.50 -8.54
C VAL A 137 -3.99 5.18 -9.21
N VAL A 138 -2.71 4.86 -9.33
CA VAL A 138 -2.18 3.59 -9.83
C VAL A 138 -1.34 2.96 -8.74
N ALA A 139 -1.64 1.71 -8.38
CA ALA A 139 -0.80 0.89 -7.51
C ALA A 139 -0.38 -0.37 -8.24
N ARG A 140 0.92 -0.70 -8.25
CA ARG A 140 1.49 -1.90 -8.86
C ARG A 140 2.16 -2.77 -7.82
N TYR A 141 2.12 -4.09 -8.04
CA TYR A 141 2.58 -5.09 -7.07
C TYR A 141 3.51 -6.11 -7.73
N LYS A 142 4.58 -6.47 -7.02
CA LYS A 142 5.50 -7.53 -7.42
C LYS A 142 5.74 -8.54 -6.29
N PRO A 143 5.75 -9.85 -6.62
CA PRO A 143 5.18 -10.48 -7.82
C PRO A 143 3.70 -10.13 -8.02
N ALA A 144 3.20 -10.28 -9.26
CA ALA A 144 1.80 -10.08 -9.58
C ALA A 144 0.90 -11.05 -8.77
N GLY A 145 -0.24 -10.53 -8.32
CA GLY A 145 -1.29 -11.34 -7.71
C GLY A 145 -2.31 -11.86 -8.70
N ASN A 146 -3.44 -12.30 -8.19
CA ASN A 146 -4.60 -12.78 -8.93
C ASN A 146 -4.30 -13.93 -9.90
N VAL A 147 -3.32 -14.77 -9.56
CA VAL A 147 -2.95 -15.96 -10.34
C VAL A 147 -3.99 -17.06 -10.16
N VAL A 148 -4.57 -17.53 -11.26
CA VAL A 148 -5.59 -18.57 -11.25
C VAL A 148 -5.07 -19.83 -10.54
N GLY A 149 -5.90 -20.42 -9.68
CA GLY A 149 -5.57 -21.59 -8.88
C GLY A 149 -4.76 -21.30 -7.61
N LYS A 150 -4.34 -20.03 -7.36
CA LYS A 150 -3.49 -19.65 -6.23
C LYS A 150 -4.18 -18.78 -5.17
N PHE A 151 -5.48 -18.61 -5.25
CA PHE A 151 -6.23 -17.72 -4.35
C PHE A 151 -6.25 -18.22 -2.90
N LYS A 152 -6.44 -19.52 -2.68
CA LYS A 152 -6.58 -20.12 -1.34
C LYS A 152 -5.37 -19.87 -0.44
N GLU A 153 -4.17 -19.94 -0.99
CA GLU A 153 -2.92 -19.75 -0.26
C GLU A 153 -2.49 -18.28 -0.15
N ASN A 154 -3.05 -17.41 -1.01
CA ASN A 154 -2.63 -16.03 -1.10
C ASN A 154 -3.63 -15.03 -0.50
N VAL A 155 -4.92 -15.35 -0.45
CA VAL A 155 -5.97 -14.48 0.07
C VAL A 155 -6.59 -15.15 1.29
N LEU A 156 -6.02 -14.83 2.46
CA LEU A 156 -6.43 -15.43 3.72
C LEU A 156 -7.64 -14.71 4.32
N PRO A 157 -8.52 -15.42 5.05
CA PRO A 157 -9.58 -14.78 5.81
C PRO A 157 -8.99 -13.89 6.91
N LEU A 158 -9.83 -13.08 7.55
CA LEU A 158 -9.43 -12.34 8.75
C LEU A 158 -8.78 -13.30 9.73
N GLY A 159 -7.57 -12.98 10.13
CA GLY A 159 -6.91 -13.70 11.21
C GLY A 159 -7.69 -13.43 12.48
N GLY A 160 -8.23 -14.47 13.11
CA GLY A 160 -8.68 -14.36 14.50
C GLY A 160 -7.53 -13.75 15.30
N THR A 161 -7.84 -12.86 16.24
CA THR A 161 -6.87 -12.35 17.20
C THR A 161 -6.10 -13.54 17.72
N LYS A 162 -4.79 -13.66 17.38
CA LYS A 162 -3.96 -14.59 18.12
C LYS A 162 -4.16 -14.20 19.59
N PRO A 163 -4.56 -15.12 20.46
CA PRO A 163 -4.52 -14.80 21.87
C PRO A 163 -3.10 -14.32 22.14
N GLU A 164 -2.97 -13.09 22.59
CA GLU A 164 -1.68 -12.51 23.00
C GLU A 164 -1.04 -13.55 23.89
N CYS A 165 0.12 -13.95 23.48
CA CYS A 165 0.86 -15.13 23.90
C CYS A 165 0.70 -15.41 25.40
N SER A 166 -0.09 -16.40 25.73
CA SER A 166 -0.28 -16.97 27.06
C SER A 166 1.05 -17.43 27.72
N TYR A 167 2.16 -17.34 26.99
CA TYR A 167 3.50 -17.65 27.51
C TYR A 167 3.95 -16.70 28.62
N LEU A 168 3.63 -15.40 28.53
CA LEU A 168 3.94 -14.47 29.62
C LEU A 168 3.13 -14.75 30.88
N ILE A 169 1.86 -15.16 30.71
CA ILE A 169 1.01 -15.55 31.86
C ILE A 169 1.46 -16.88 32.42
N MET A 170 1.85 -17.86 31.60
CA MET A 170 2.41 -19.12 32.07
C MET A 170 3.77 -18.93 32.79
N LEU A 171 4.65 -18.06 32.29
CA LEU A 171 5.90 -17.74 32.96
C LEU A 171 5.67 -17.07 34.32
N LEU A 172 4.71 -16.17 34.43
CA LEU A 172 4.31 -15.56 35.71
C LEU A 172 3.78 -16.61 36.70
N TRP A 173 2.99 -17.58 36.26
CA TRP A 173 2.51 -18.68 37.11
C TRP A 173 3.64 -19.61 37.54
N VAL A 174 4.59 -19.93 36.67
CA VAL A 174 5.74 -20.77 37.01
C VAL A 174 6.65 -20.07 38.03
N ILE A 175 6.89 -18.75 37.84
CA ILE A 175 7.69 -17.98 38.80
C ILE A 175 6.99 -17.89 40.17
N LEU A 176 5.68 -17.66 40.21
CA LEU A 176 4.91 -17.63 41.46
C LEU A 176 4.86 -18.99 42.18
N PHE A 177 5.02 -20.09 41.44
CA PHE A 177 5.03 -21.45 42.04
C PHE A 177 6.43 -21.86 42.57
N LEU A 178 7.50 -21.26 42.01
CA LEU A 178 8.88 -21.54 42.42
C LEU A 178 9.36 -20.74 43.66
N PHE A 179 8.61 -19.69 44.03
CA PHE A 179 8.87 -18.83 45.20
C PHE A 179 7.88 -19.01 46.36
N LYS A 180 7.19 -20.13 46.41
CA LYS A 180 6.45 -20.61 47.56
C LYS A 180 7.12 -21.84 48.17
#